data_a5b703d5432ded8815626d8c8043fdd3
#
_entry.id   a5b703d5432ded8815626d8c8043fdd3
#
_cell.length_a   1.000
_cell.length_b   1.000
_cell.length_c   1.000
_cell.angle_alpha   90.00
_cell.angle_beta   90.00
_cell.angle_gamma   90.00
#
_symmetry.space_group_name_H-M   'P 1'
#
loop_
_entity.id
_entity.type
_entity.pdbx_description
1 polymer ?
#
loop_
_entity_poly.entity_id
_entity_poly.type
_entity_poly.pdbx_seq_one_letter_code
_entity_poly.pdbx_strand_id
1 'polypeptide(L)'
;MNIGIVNDLPLAVEALRRVIARRSDHRVLWVATDGDEAVDFCVAHPPDLVLMDLVMPKLDGVAATRQIMARAPCAILIVTASVSANTSSVYEAMGAGALDAVDTPTLALGLPSDAAPQPLLAKIDQIGRLLESRTATLVPPVPAPARGQPTLIAIGASAGGPTALTALLRALPADFPAALVIVQHVDQAFALGMAEWLDGYTRLPVRVARQGSV
;
A
#
# COMPACT_ATOMS: atom_id res chain seq x y z
N MET A 1 -5.85 -6.43 -16.04
CA MET A 1 -5.14 -5.17 -15.74
C MET A 1 -3.82 -5.08 -16.49
N ASN A 2 -3.41 -3.86 -16.86
CA ASN A 2 -2.10 -3.53 -17.40
C ASN A 2 -1.15 -3.22 -16.24
N ILE A 3 -0.06 -3.96 -16.09
CA ILE A 3 0.83 -3.86 -14.94
C ILE A 3 2.22 -3.42 -15.38
N GLY A 4 2.73 -2.34 -14.79
CA GLY A 4 4.12 -1.93 -14.87
C GLY A 4 4.96 -2.66 -13.82
N ILE A 5 6.16 -3.08 -14.17
CA ILE A 5 7.13 -3.65 -13.21
C ILE A 5 8.32 -2.70 -13.12
N VAL A 6 8.73 -2.36 -11.91
CA VAL A 6 9.91 -1.53 -11.64
C VAL A 6 10.83 -2.29 -10.71
N ASN A 7 11.93 -2.79 -11.24
CA ASN A 7 12.94 -3.54 -10.47
C ASN A 7 14.22 -3.66 -11.29
N ASP A 8 15.38 -3.43 -10.67
CA ASP A 8 16.70 -3.48 -11.29
C ASP A 8 17.28 -4.92 -11.38
N LEU A 9 16.67 -5.89 -10.68
CA LEU A 9 17.11 -7.27 -10.63
C LEU A 9 16.36 -8.15 -11.65
N PRO A 10 17.02 -8.66 -12.70
CA PRO A 10 16.36 -9.48 -13.73
C PRO A 10 15.64 -10.72 -13.19
N LEU A 11 16.17 -11.34 -12.11
CA LEU A 11 15.53 -12.49 -11.47
C LEU A 11 14.22 -12.12 -10.77
N ALA A 12 14.15 -10.95 -10.14
CA ALA A 12 12.92 -10.45 -9.53
C ALA A 12 11.88 -10.14 -10.61
N VAL A 13 12.28 -9.48 -11.69
CA VAL A 13 11.40 -9.21 -12.84
C VAL A 13 10.82 -10.51 -13.40
N GLU A 14 11.65 -11.53 -13.60
CA GLU A 14 11.18 -12.83 -14.09
C GLU A 14 10.21 -13.51 -13.12
N ALA A 15 10.48 -13.45 -11.81
CA ALA A 15 9.56 -13.95 -10.79
C ALA A 15 8.21 -13.26 -10.86
N LEU A 16 8.19 -11.92 -10.95
CA LEU A 16 6.98 -11.13 -11.07
C LEU A 16 6.20 -11.45 -12.35
N ARG A 17 6.88 -11.56 -13.48
CA ARG A 17 6.27 -11.96 -14.76
C ARG A 17 5.57 -13.32 -14.67
N ARG A 18 6.20 -14.32 -14.05
CA ARG A 18 5.61 -15.65 -13.84
C ARG A 18 4.38 -15.62 -12.96
N VAL A 19 4.38 -14.78 -11.93
CA VAL A 19 3.22 -14.61 -11.06
C VAL A 19 2.06 -13.96 -11.82
N ILE A 20 2.31 -12.88 -12.54
CA ILE A 20 1.30 -12.16 -13.33
C ILE A 20 0.70 -13.08 -14.41
N ALA A 21 1.55 -13.88 -15.09
CA ALA A 21 1.12 -14.80 -16.15
C ALA A 21 0.15 -15.90 -15.68
N ARG A 22 -0.03 -16.11 -14.37
CA ARG A 22 -1.04 -17.05 -13.84
C ARG A 22 -2.48 -16.53 -13.99
N ARG A 23 -2.65 -15.26 -14.30
CA ARG A 23 -3.94 -14.62 -14.55
C ARG A 23 -4.01 -14.19 -16.02
N SER A 24 -4.96 -14.72 -16.77
CA SER A 24 -5.14 -14.38 -18.19
C SER A 24 -5.65 -12.94 -18.41
N ASP A 25 -6.23 -12.33 -17.41
CA ASP A 25 -6.77 -10.96 -17.38
C ASP A 25 -5.72 -9.91 -16.97
N HIS A 26 -4.48 -10.34 -16.68
CA HIS A 26 -3.37 -9.46 -16.35
C HIS A 26 -2.27 -9.55 -17.40
N ARG A 27 -1.63 -8.43 -17.70
CA ARG A 27 -0.47 -8.39 -18.61
C ARG A 27 0.56 -7.39 -18.15
N VAL A 28 1.83 -7.72 -18.34
CA VAL A 28 2.93 -6.78 -18.16
C VAL A 28 2.93 -5.80 -19.32
N LEU A 29 2.71 -4.52 -19.04
CA LEU A 29 2.69 -3.45 -20.03
C LEU A 29 4.12 -3.02 -20.39
N TRP A 30 4.96 -2.82 -19.36
CA TRP A 30 6.36 -2.43 -19.49
C TRP A 30 7.16 -2.85 -18.24
N VAL A 31 8.48 -2.78 -18.37
CA VAL A 31 9.43 -3.01 -17.26
C VAL A 31 10.40 -1.84 -17.24
N ALA A 32 10.59 -1.24 -16.07
CA ALA A 32 11.58 -0.22 -15.79
C ALA A 32 12.66 -0.76 -14.85
N THR A 33 13.88 -0.30 -14.98
CA THR A 33 15.04 -0.73 -14.19
C THR A 33 15.44 0.27 -13.11
N ASP A 34 14.81 1.45 -13.10
CA ASP A 34 14.99 2.48 -12.09
C ASP A 34 13.74 3.38 -11.99
N GLY A 35 13.74 4.24 -10.97
CA GLY A 35 12.59 5.11 -10.70
C GLY A 35 12.35 6.19 -11.75
N ASP A 36 13.41 6.72 -12.39
CA ASP A 36 13.26 7.76 -13.43
C ASP A 36 12.56 7.18 -14.66
N GLU A 37 13.02 6.00 -15.10
CA GLU A 37 12.40 5.26 -16.20
C GLU A 37 10.92 4.91 -15.89
N ALA A 38 10.63 4.52 -14.64
CA ALA A 38 9.27 4.23 -14.19
C ALA A 38 8.36 5.45 -14.28
N VAL A 39 8.83 6.63 -13.87
CA VAL A 39 8.06 7.89 -13.96
C VAL A 39 7.76 8.22 -15.42
N ASP A 40 8.74 8.10 -16.30
CA ASP A 40 8.57 8.40 -17.73
C ASP A 40 7.60 7.41 -18.39
N PHE A 41 7.69 6.12 -18.07
CA PHE A 41 6.75 5.12 -18.57
C PHE A 41 5.33 5.33 -18.06
N CYS A 42 5.14 5.71 -16.80
CA CYS A 42 3.80 6.03 -16.27
C CYS A 42 3.16 7.20 -17.01
N VAL A 43 3.94 8.22 -17.36
CA VAL A 43 3.44 9.38 -18.12
C VAL A 43 3.11 9.01 -19.57
N ALA A 44 3.99 8.25 -20.24
CA ALA A 44 3.82 7.89 -21.65
C ALA A 44 2.81 6.76 -21.87
N HIS A 45 2.77 5.79 -20.97
CA HIS A 45 1.98 4.56 -21.06
C HIS A 45 1.38 4.23 -19.69
N PRO A 46 0.31 4.93 -19.24
CA PRO A 46 -0.27 4.75 -17.93
C PRO A 46 -0.72 3.30 -17.67
N PRO A 47 -0.21 2.65 -16.60
CA PRO A 47 -0.66 1.31 -16.19
C PRO A 47 -1.87 1.40 -15.27
N ASP A 48 -2.57 0.29 -15.07
CA ASP A 48 -3.58 0.18 -14.01
C ASP A 48 -2.91 0.01 -12.63
N LEU A 49 -1.77 -0.70 -12.58
CA LEU A 49 -1.00 -0.99 -11.37
C LEU A 49 0.49 -0.97 -11.68
N VAL A 50 1.29 -0.40 -10.78
CA VAL A 50 2.75 -0.51 -10.76
C VAL A 50 3.17 -1.43 -9.61
N LEU A 51 4.01 -2.43 -9.91
CA LEU A 51 4.76 -3.20 -8.92
C LEU A 51 6.13 -2.50 -8.77
N MET A 52 6.36 -1.86 -7.63
CA MET A 52 7.49 -0.95 -7.39
C MET A 52 8.46 -1.53 -6.37
N ASP A 53 9.70 -1.74 -6.75
CA ASP A 53 10.76 -2.00 -5.76
C ASP A 53 11.16 -0.72 -5.03
N LEU A 54 11.65 -0.87 -3.81
CA LEU A 54 12.12 0.25 -2.99
C LEU A 54 13.57 0.61 -3.26
N VAL A 55 14.42 -0.41 -3.43
CA VAL A 55 15.87 -0.23 -3.48
C VAL A 55 16.35 -0.39 -4.92
N MET A 56 16.58 0.73 -5.57
CA MET A 56 17.00 0.79 -6.97
C MET A 56 18.04 1.89 -7.17
N PRO A 57 18.87 1.80 -8.23
CA PRO A 57 19.81 2.87 -8.57
C PRO A 57 19.07 4.13 -9.03
N LYS A 58 19.80 5.28 -9.04
CA LYS A 58 19.34 6.60 -9.41
C LYS A 58 18.18 7.13 -8.55
N LEU A 59 16.95 6.84 -8.90
CA LEU A 59 15.76 7.23 -8.16
C LEU A 59 15.17 6.01 -7.45
N ASP A 60 15.10 6.04 -6.11
CA ASP A 60 14.50 4.97 -5.30
C ASP A 60 12.97 4.89 -5.44
N GLY A 61 12.40 3.77 -4.96
CA GLY A 61 10.97 3.53 -5.09
C GLY A 61 10.07 4.50 -4.33
N VAL A 62 10.54 5.08 -3.22
CA VAL A 62 9.79 6.10 -2.46
C VAL A 62 9.68 7.39 -3.25
N ALA A 63 10.81 7.87 -3.76
CA ALA A 63 10.88 9.09 -4.56
C ALA A 63 10.15 8.91 -5.90
N ALA A 64 10.29 7.75 -6.55
CA ALA A 64 9.55 7.39 -7.76
C ALA A 64 8.02 7.39 -7.51
N THR A 65 7.56 6.74 -6.42
CA THR A 65 6.15 6.75 -6.01
C THR A 65 5.63 8.18 -5.89
N ARG A 66 6.36 9.07 -5.20
CA ARG A 66 5.96 10.47 -5.02
C ARG A 66 5.85 11.21 -6.35
N GLN A 67 6.79 11.00 -7.27
CA GLN A 67 6.76 11.64 -8.59
C GLN A 67 5.64 11.10 -9.48
N ILE A 68 5.41 9.77 -9.49
CA ILE A 68 4.30 9.15 -10.22
C ILE A 68 2.97 9.69 -9.72
N MET A 69 2.75 9.71 -8.40
CA MET A 69 1.50 10.21 -7.82
C MET A 69 1.24 11.69 -8.11
N ALA A 70 2.30 12.49 -8.32
CA ALA A 70 2.19 13.91 -8.69
C ALA A 70 1.93 14.13 -10.19
N ARG A 71 2.48 13.29 -11.09
CA ARG A 71 2.50 13.53 -12.55
C ARG A 71 1.52 12.65 -13.34
N ALA A 72 1.38 11.37 -12.94
CA ALA A 72 0.56 10.36 -13.59
C ALA A 72 0.03 9.37 -12.55
N PRO A 73 -0.88 9.77 -11.64
CA PRO A 73 -1.31 8.96 -10.51
C PRO A 73 -1.96 7.65 -10.96
N CYS A 74 -1.44 6.54 -10.45
CA CYS A 74 -1.96 5.19 -10.67
C CYS A 74 -1.85 4.36 -9.37
N ALA A 75 -2.40 3.15 -9.37
CA ALA A 75 -2.20 2.25 -8.24
C ALA A 75 -0.73 1.82 -8.15
N ILE A 76 -0.15 1.82 -6.94
CA ILE A 76 1.23 1.38 -6.70
C ILE A 76 1.21 0.35 -5.56
N LEU A 77 1.77 -0.83 -5.82
CA LEU A 77 2.05 -1.87 -4.83
C LEU A 77 3.57 -1.99 -4.68
N ILE A 78 4.06 -1.78 -3.48
CA ILE A 78 5.48 -1.97 -3.19
C ILE A 78 5.79 -3.47 -3.18
N VAL A 79 6.84 -3.86 -3.90
CA VAL A 79 7.33 -5.24 -3.95
C VAL A 79 8.82 -5.22 -3.66
N THR A 80 9.22 -5.58 -2.45
CA THR A 80 10.60 -5.50 -2.00
C THR A 80 11.11 -6.83 -1.46
N ALA A 81 12.41 -7.04 -1.43
CA ALA A 81 13.02 -8.31 -1.00
C ALA A 81 12.59 -8.74 0.42
N SER A 82 12.37 -7.78 1.32
CA SER A 82 11.83 -8.01 2.65
C SER A 82 11.13 -6.74 3.15
N VAL A 83 9.82 -6.80 3.30
CA VAL A 83 9.01 -5.72 3.88
C VAL A 83 9.44 -5.45 5.31
N SER A 84 9.74 -6.49 6.09
CA SER A 84 10.18 -6.35 7.49
C SER A 84 11.53 -5.64 7.64
N ALA A 85 12.47 -5.88 6.72
CA ALA A 85 13.76 -5.21 6.74
C ALA A 85 13.68 -3.75 6.26
N ASN A 86 12.68 -3.43 5.44
CA ASN A 86 12.49 -2.10 4.80
C ASN A 86 11.30 -1.33 5.36
N THR A 87 10.88 -1.60 6.59
CA THR A 87 9.63 -1.10 7.20
C THR A 87 9.49 0.43 7.10
N SER A 88 10.54 1.20 7.40
CA SER A 88 10.52 2.67 7.29
C SER A 88 10.22 3.13 5.87
N SER A 89 10.96 2.63 4.88
CA SER A 89 10.80 3.00 3.47
C SER A 89 9.43 2.55 2.92
N VAL A 90 8.91 1.41 3.40
CA VAL A 90 7.55 0.95 3.06
C VAL A 90 6.50 1.97 3.53
N TYR A 91 6.58 2.44 4.78
CA TYR A 91 5.64 3.45 5.27
C TYR A 91 5.82 4.81 4.60
N GLU A 92 7.05 5.19 4.28
CA GLU A 92 7.32 6.41 3.48
C GLU A 92 6.69 6.32 2.09
N ALA A 93 6.81 5.17 1.42
CA ALA A 93 6.17 4.92 0.12
C ALA A 93 4.64 4.94 0.23
N MET A 94 4.06 4.37 1.30
CA MET A 94 2.63 4.48 1.58
C MET A 94 2.21 5.93 1.82
N GLY A 95 3.00 6.70 2.57
CA GLY A 95 2.80 8.15 2.75
C GLY A 95 2.91 8.95 1.46
N ALA A 96 3.68 8.47 0.48
CA ALA A 96 3.79 9.03 -0.85
C ALA A 96 2.64 8.61 -1.80
N GLY A 97 1.82 7.62 -1.42
CA GLY A 97 0.63 7.20 -2.17
C GLY A 97 0.59 5.72 -2.59
N ALA A 98 1.58 4.91 -2.22
CA ALA A 98 1.50 3.47 -2.42
C ALA A 98 0.34 2.85 -1.61
N LEU A 99 -0.36 1.88 -2.19
CA LEU A 99 -1.56 1.30 -1.60
C LEU A 99 -1.26 0.22 -0.57
N ASP A 100 -0.19 -0.56 -0.79
CA ASP A 100 0.19 -1.69 0.06
C ASP A 100 1.63 -2.13 -0.24
N ALA A 101 2.15 -3.12 0.51
CA ALA A 101 3.45 -3.71 0.29
C ALA A 101 3.43 -5.24 0.43
N VAL A 102 4.34 -5.92 -0.28
CA VAL A 102 4.51 -7.38 -0.24
C VAL A 102 5.96 -7.76 -0.52
N ASP A 103 6.37 -8.90 0.00
CA ASP A 103 7.69 -9.46 -0.31
C ASP A 103 7.78 -9.91 -1.78
N THR A 104 8.95 -9.71 -2.38
CA THR A 104 9.25 -10.20 -3.73
C THR A 104 9.14 -11.73 -3.76
N PRO A 105 8.38 -12.32 -4.69
CA PRO A 105 8.27 -13.76 -4.80
C PRO A 105 9.63 -14.39 -5.15
N THR A 106 10.02 -15.42 -4.41
CA THR A 106 11.24 -16.18 -4.73
C THR A 106 10.97 -17.22 -5.81
N LEU A 107 11.88 -17.31 -6.77
CA LEU A 107 11.90 -18.42 -7.72
C LEU A 107 12.45 -19.67 -7.03
N ALA A 108 11.60 -20.48 -6.43
CA ALA A 108 11.99 -21.77 -5.90
C ALA A 108 12.25 -22.73 -7.07
N LEU A 109 13.52 -22.97 -7.39
CA LEU A 109 13.94 -23.98 -8.35
C LEU A 109 13.57 -25.36 -7.79
N GLY A 110 12.60 -26.04 -8.43
CA GLY A 110 12.27 -27.44 -8.12
C GLY A 110 11.09 -27.70 -7.19
N LEU A 111 10.36 -26.68 -6.71
CA LEU A 111 9.09 -26.90 -6.02
C LEU A 111 7.91 -26.85 -7.02
N PRO A 112 6.83 -27.63 -6.76
CA PRO A 112 5.63 -27.55 -7.58
C PRO A 112 5.14 -26.11 -7.68
N SER A 113 4.73 -25.72 -8.86
CA SER A 113 4.28 -24.36 -9.24
C SER A 113 3.17 -23.77 -8.34
N ASP A 114 2.55 -24.58 -7.48
CA ASP A 114 1.36 -24.21 -6.72
C ASP A 114 1.63 -23.66 -5.30
N ALA A 115 2.87 -23.74 -4.82
CA ALA A 115 3.15 -23.53 -3.40
C ALA A 115 3.53 -22.08 -2.99
N ALA A 116 3.84 -21.17 -3.91
CA ALA A 116 4.15 -19.80 -3.51
C ALA A 116 4.07 -18.81 -4.68
N PRO A 117 3.05 -18.06 -4.86
CA PRO A 117 3.03 -16.60 -4.70
C PRO A 117 1.63 -16.06 -4.38
N GLN A 118 0.91 -16.76 -3.54
CA GLN A 118 -0.46 -16.37 -3.16
C GLN A 118 -0.54 -14.94 -2.58
N PRO A 119 0.44 -14.43 -1.77
CA PRO A 119 0.32 -13.09 -1.20
C PRO A 119 0.31 -11.99 -2.26
N LEU A 120 1.21 -12.06 -3.26
CA LEU A 120 1.28 -11.05 -4.32
C LEU A 120 0.01 -11.04 -5.17
N LEU A 121 -0.45 -12.22 -5.65
CA LEU A 121 -1.68 -12.30 -6.44
C LEU A 121 -2.90 -11.83 -5.65
N ALA A 122 -3.00 -12.21 -4.36
CA ALA A 122 -4.10 -11.77 -3.52
C ALA A 122 -4.15 -10.23 -3.38
N LYS A 123 -2.99 -9.57 -3.26
CA LYS A 123 -2.90 -8.11 -3.21
C LYS A 123 -3.22 -7.47 -4.56
N ILE A 124 -2.74 -8.04 -5.67
CA ILE A 124 -3.10 -7.58 -7.03
C ILE A 124 -4.61 -7.68 -7.24
N ASP A 125 -5.22 -8.83 -6.92
CA ASP A 125 -6.67 -9.05 -7.03
C ASP A 125 -7.46 -8.07 -6.12
N GLN A 126 -6.96 -7.78 -4.92
CA GLN A 126 -7.58 -6.82 -3.99
C GLN A 126 -7.54 -5.39 -4.55
N ILE A 127 -6.40 -4.97 -5.09
CA ILE A 127 -6.24 -3.66 -5.72
C ILE A 127 -7.14 -3.56 -6.97
N GLY A 128 -7.21 -4.62 -7.79
CA GLY A 128 -8.12 -4.67 -8.95
C GLY A 128 -9.56 -4.40 -8.55
N ARG A 129 -10.06 -5.07 -7.50
CA ARG A 129 -11.42 -4.82 -6.97
C ARG A 129 -11.62 -3.38 -6.48
N LEU A 130 -10.61 -2.78 -5.87
CA LEU A 130 -10.66 -1.37 -5.44
C LEU A 130 -10.78 -0.41 -6.63
N LEU A 131 -10.05 -0.69 -7.71
CA LEU A 131 -10.11 0.12 -8.93
C LEU A 131 -11.46 0.02 -9.64
N GLU A 132 -12.06 -1.17 -9.65
CA GLU A 132 -13.41 -1.41 -10.21
C GLU A 132 -14.51 -0.77 -9.34
N SER A 133 -14.33 -0.77 -8.01
CA SER A 133 -15.32 -0.27 -7.04
C SER A 133 -15.41 1.26 -6.94
N ARG A 134 -14.88 2.03 -7.90
CA ARG A 134 -14.88 3.51 -7.88
C ARG A 134 -16.26 4.16 -7.88
N THR A 135 -17.34 3.41 -7.98
CA THR A 135 -18.72 3.82 -7.70
C THR A 135 -19.08 3.52 -6.24
N ALA A 136 -18.39 4.17 -5.30
CA ALA A 136 -18.77 4.09 -3.90
C ALA A 136 -20.19 4.69 -3.74
N THR A 137 -21.14 3.85 -3.39
CA THR A 137 -22.46 4.29 -2.94
C THR A 137 -22.23 5.13 -1.68
N LEU A 138 -22.54 6.42 -1.74
CA LEU A 138 -22.52 7.29 -0.57
C LEU A 138 -23.50 6.71 0.46
N VAL A 139 -22.96 6.16 1.55
CA VAL A 139 -23.77 5.75 2.69
C VAL A 139 -24.36 7.04 3.30
N PRO A 140 -25.67 7.12 3.51
CA PRO A 140 -26.27 8.30 4.13
C PRO A 140 -25.61 8.55 5.51
N PRO A 141 -25.43 9.83 5.89
CA PRO A 141 -24.81 10.17 7.17
C PRO A 141 -25.61 9.57 8.33
N VAL A 142 -24.91 8.88 9.22
CA VAL A 142 -25.48 8.39 10.49
C VAL A 142 -25.81 9.60 11.36
N PRO A 143 -26.97 9.61 12.07
CA PRO A 143 -27.29 10.69 13.01
C PRO A 143 -26.17 10.93 14.00
N ALA A 144 -25.84 12.20 14.25
CA ALA A 144 -24.80 12.56 15.22
C ALA A 144 -25.16 12.03 16.61
N PRO A 145 -24.19 11.47 17.37
CA PRO A 145 -24.44 11.00 18.72
C PRO A 145 -24.92 12.15 19.64
N ALA A 146 -25.75 11.81 20.61
CA ALA A 146 -26.26 12.77 21.58
C ALA A 146 -25.09 13.43 22.35
N ARG A 147 -25.15 14.75 22.54
CA ARG A 147 -24.12 15.51 23.25
C ARG A 147 -23.91 14.97 24.66
N GLY A 148 -22.65 14.71 25.03
CA GLY A 148 -22.25 14.40 26.42
C GLY A 148 -21.91 12.93 26.70
N GLN A 149 -21.97 12.02 25.70
CA GLN A 149 -21.47 10.65 25.86
C GLN A 149 -20.06 10.51 25.28
N PRO A 150 -19.16 9.72 25.91
CA PRO A 150 -17.87 9.40 25.33
C PRO A 150 -18.11 8.71 23.98
N THR A 151 -17.56 9.28 22.91
CA THR A 151 -17.74 8.76 21.56
C THR A 151 -16.53 7.91 21.18
N LEU A 152 -16.79 6.67 20.76
CA LEU A 152 -15.79 5.79 20.17
C LEU A 152 -16.06 5.66 18.67
N ILE A 153 -15.06 5.94 17.85
CA ILE A 153 -15.13 5.78 16.41
C ILE A 153 -14.21 4.61 16.01
N ALA A 154 -14.80 3.57 15.42
CA ALA A 154 -14.04 2.45 14.88
C ALA A 154 -13.82 2.64 13.37
N ILE A 155 -12.58 2.49 12.93
CA ILE A 155 -12.15 2.66 11.53
C ILE A 155 -11.51 1.35 11.07
N GLY A 156 -12.16 0.65 10.13
CA GLY A 156 -11.57 -0.50 9.44
C GLY A 156 -10.87 -0.06 8.16
N ALA A 157 -9.63 -0.52 7.95
CA ALA A 157 -8.84 -0.17 6.78
C ALA A 157 -8.01 -1.36 6.27
N SER A 158 -7.67 -1.34 4.97
CA SER A 158 -6.86 -2.34 4.29
C SER A 158 -5.96 -1.65 3.25
N ALA A 159 -5.89 -2.14 2.00
CA ALA A 159 -5.11 -1.50 0.94
C ALA A 159 -5.53 -0.03 0.74
N GLY A 160 -4.56 0.88 0.68
CA GLY A 160 -4.78 2.33 0.69
C GLY A 160 -5.15 2.92 2.06
N GLY A 161 -5.35 2.07 3.09
CA GLY A 161 -5.62 2.47 4.47
C GLY A 161 -4.60 3.43 5.03
N PRO A 162 -3.29 3.14 4.97
CA PRO A 162 -2.25 4.01 5.53
C PRO A 162 -2.33 5.44 5.01
N THR A 163 -2.47 5.64 3.70
CA THR A 163 -2.60 6.97 3.08
C THR A 163 -3.89 7.67 3.52
N ALA A 164 -5.01 6.96 3.53
CA ALA A 164 -6.30 7.51 3.95
C ALA A 164 -6.29 7.89 5.44
N LEU A 165 -5.69 7.06 6.30
CA LEU A 165 -5.55 7.30 7.73
C LEU A 165 -4.68 8.52 8.03
N THR A 166 -3.55 8.70 7.33
CA THR A 166 -2.73 9.91 7.50
C THR A 166 -3.49 11.17 7.11
N ALA A 167 -4.23 11.15 5.99
CA ALA A 167 -5.05 12.29 5.57
C ALA A 167 -6.13 12.61 6.60
N LEU A 168 -6.83 11.59 7.12
CA LEU A 168 -7.85 11.73 8.16
C LEU A 168 -7.26 12.29 9.46
N LEU A 169 -6.23 11.65 9.98
CA LEU A 169 -5.63 12.00 11.28
C LEU A 169 -5.00 13.39 11.29
N ARG A 170 -4.40 13.83 10.18
CA ARG A 170 -3.88 15.20 10.02
C ARG A 170 -4.97 16.27 10.11
N ALA A 171 -6.17 15.94 9.66
CA ALA A 171 -7.30 16.88 9.66
C ALA A 171 -7.96 17.02 11.03
N LEU A 172 -7.71 16.10 11.98
CA LEU A 172 -8.30 16.13 13.31
C LEU A 172 -7.57 17.11 14.25
N PRO A 173 -8.31 17.92 15.04
CA PRO A 173 -7.70 18.79 16.02
C PRO A 173 -7.16 18.00 17.23
N ALA A 174 -6.22 18.59 17.97
CA ALA A 174 -5.60 17.96 19.15
C ALA A 174 -6.60 17.65 20.27
N ASP A 175 -7.68 18.41 20.36
CA ASP A 175 -8.77 18.28 21.32
C ASP A 175 -9.99 17.54 20.75
N PHE A 176 -9.76 16.67 19.77
CA PHE A 176 -10.84 15.90 19.14
C PHE A 176 -11.63 15.10 20.18
N PRO A 177 -12.97 15.28 20.29
CA PRO A 177 -13.75 14.82 21.44
C PRO A 177 -14.18 13.36 21.38
N ALA A 178 -13.43 12.49 20.68
CA ALA A 178 -13.72 11.06 20.55
C ALA A 178 -12.45 10.22 20.58
N ALA A 179 -12.56 9.02 21.14
CA ALA A 179 -11.51 8.01 20.97
C ALA A 179 -11.62 7.34 19.60
N LEU A 180 -10.47 7.09 18.96
CA LEU A 180 -10.40 6.40 17.67
C LEU A 180 -9.80 5.01 17.87
N VAL A 181 -10.47 3.98 17.35
CA VAL A 181 -9.92 2.62 17.24
C VAL A 181 -9.74 2.29 15.78
N ILE A 182 -8.49 2.10 15.36
CA ILE A 182 -8.13 1.77 14.00
C ILE A 182 -7.82 0.28 13.90
N VAL A 183 -8.49 -0.41 12.99
CA VAL A 183 -8.23 -1.81 12.64
C VAL A 183 -7.72 -1.83 11.21
N GLN A 184 -6.40 -1.90 11.06
CA GLN A 184 -5.75 -2.00 9.76
C GLN A 184 -5.38 -3.46 9.48
N HIS A 185 -5.71 -3.92 8.28
CA HIS A 185 -5.25 -5.23 7.80
C HIS A 185 -3.74 -5.14 7.48
N VAL A 186 -2.92 -5.54 8.43
CA VAL A 186 -1.46 -5.54 8.37
C VAL A 186 -0.93 -6.73 9.19
N ASP A 187 0.24 -7.25 8.83
CA ASP A 187 0.89 -8.29 9.65
C ASP A 187 1.23 -7.73 11.04
N GLN A 188 1.06 -8.55 12.06
CA GLN A 188 1.30 -8.17 13.46
C GLN A 188 2.71 -7.60 13.69
N ALA A 189 3.71 -8.10 12.97
CA ALA A 189 5.09 -7.63 13.06
C ALA A 189 5.25 -6.14 12.67
N PHE A 190 4.33 -5.61 11.86
CA PHE A 190 4.37 -4.22 11.39
C PHE A 190 3.46 -3.28 12.19
N ALA A 191 2.63 -3.79 13.09
CA ALA A 191 1.65 -2.98 13.80
C ALA A 191 2.29 -1.85 14.63
N LEU A 192 3.43 -2.12 15.29
CA LEU A 192 4.14 -1.12 16.09
C LEU A 192 4.71 0.00 15.20
N GLY A 193 5.45 -0.35 14.16
CA GLY A 193 6.03 0.64 13.23
C GLY A 193 4.96 1.47 12.53
N MET A 194 3.79 0.88 12.22
CA MET A 194 2.66 1.63 11.68
C MET A 194 2.10 2.64 12.68
N ALA A 195 1.96 2.26 13.95
CA ALA A 195 1.47 3.16 14.98
C ALA A 195 2.44 4.35 15.19
N GLU A 196 3.74 4.08 15.28
CA GLU A 196 4.79 5.10 15.38
C GLU A 196 4.81 6.03 14.16
N TRP A 197 4.67 5.45 12.97
CA TRP A 197 4.60 6.23 11.74
C TRP A 197 3.36 7.13 11.70
N LEU A 198 2.17 6.62 12.06
CA LEU A 198 0.94 7.42 12.13
C LEU A 198 1.02 8.51 13.19
N ASP A 199 1.66 8.24 14.35
CA ASP A 199 1.86 9.21 15.44
C ASP A 199 2.62 10.45 14.94
N GLY A 200 3.58 10.28 14.03
CA GLY A 200 4.31 11.37 13.40
C GLY A 200 3.47 12.29 12.49
N TYR A 201 2.26 11.90 12.12
CA TYR A 201 1.39 12.66 11.21
C TYR A 201 0.18 13.32 11.90
N THR A 202 -0.01 13.11 13.18
CA THR A 202 -1.17 13.63 13.91
C THR A 202 -0.77 14.35 15.18
N ARG A 203 -1.71 15.12 15.74
CA ARG A 203 -1.59 15.73 17.07
C ARG A 203 -2.22 14.86 18.17
N LEU A 204 -2.88 13.77 17.79
CA LEU A 204 -3.49 12.82 18.70
C LEU A 204 -2.48 11.70 18.97
N PRO A 205 -2.32 11.21 20.22
CA PRO A 205 -1.41 10.13 20.52
C PRO A 205 -1.89 8.82 19.85
N VAL A 206 -1.02 8.17 19.07
CA VAL A 206 -1.29 6.89 18.41
C VAL A 206 -0.50 5.78 19.10
N ARG A 207 -1.19 4.72 19.48
CA ARG A 207 -0.58 3.57 20.17
C ARG A 207 -1.19 2.26 19.69
N VAL A 208 -0.41 1.18 19.71
CA VAL A 208 -0.95 -0.16 19.51
C VAL A 208 -1.83 -0.51 20.71
N ALA A 209 -3.10 -0.86 20.44
CA ALA A 209 -4.02 -1.30 21.47
C ALA A 209 -3.58 -2.65 22.06
N ARG A 210 -3.59 -2.76 23.37
CA ARG A 210 -3.31 -4.00 24.11
C ARG A 210 -4.48 -4.28 25.06
N GLN A 211 -4.64 -5.55 25.45
CA GLN A 211 -5.65 -5.91 26.44
C GLN A 211 -5.41 -5.10 27.73
N GLY A 212 -6.43 -4.38 28.18
CA GLY A 212 -6.35 -3.51 29.38
C GLY A 212 -5.78 -2.10 29.12
N SER A 213 -5.52 -1.71 27.86
CA SER A 213 -5.22 -0.30 27.53
C SER A 213 -6.46 0.56 27.77
N VAL A 214 -6.28 1.66 28.51
CA VAL A 214 -7.30 2.70 28.76
C VAL A 214 -6.95 3.94 27.93
#